data_a1eea9e80711a8ab0b05e6c221e3966b
#
_entry.id   a1eea9e80711a8ab0b05e6c221e3966b
#
_cell.length_a   1.000
_cell.length_b   1.000
_cell.length_c   1.000
_cell.angle_alpha   90.00
_cell.angle_beta   90.00
_cell.angle_gamma   90.00
#
_symmetry.space_group_name_H-M   'P 1'
#
loop_
_entity.id
_entity.type
_entity.pdbx_description
1 polymer ?
#
loop_
_entity_poly.entity_id
_entity_poly.type
_entity_poly.pdbx_seq_one_letter_code
_entity_poly.pdbx_strand_id
1 'polypeptide(L)'
;MSRSKDGLDITEEASLVSCVQKIASKKIHLLICATGALTINGVGPEKTIRQLDPDAMTAQFRINAIGPALVMKHFLPLVDREKRGICAFLSARVGSIGDNRLGGWISYRSSKAALNQIIRTASIEFKRTHPDAVLVGVHPGTVETSLSEPFSRGRERIRPDDAAKMILEALNAVASTQTGSFIAYDGSSIEW
;
A
#
# COMPACT_ATOMS: atom_id res chain seq x y z
N MET A 1 4.24 -8.22 11.53
CA MET A 1 5.63 -7.72 11.73
C MET A 1 5.62 -6.21 11.69
N SER A 2 6.46 -5.54 12.48
CA SER A 2 6.53 -4.08 12.56
C SER A 2 7.96 -3.61 12.83
N ARG A 3 8.23 -2.32 12.57
CA ARG A 3 9.55 -1.73 12.81
C ARG A 3 9.93 -1.76 14.29
N SER A 4 8.99 -1.43 15.17
CA SER A 4 9.24 -1.35 16.61
C SER A 4 9.38 -2.70 17.31
N LYS A 5 8.66 -3.75 16.85
CA LYS A 5 8.66 -5.06 17.51
C LYS A 5 9.65 -6.05 16.85
N ASP A 6 9.79 -5.99 15.54
CA ASP A 6 10.49 -7.02 14.76
C ASP A 6 11.74 -6.49 14.06
N GLY A 7 11.98 -5.18 14.13
CA GLY A 7 13.05 -4.49 13.40
C GLY A 7 12.81 -4.41 11.89
N LEU A 8 11.57 -4.60 11.44
CA LEU A 8 11.23 -4.58 10.02
C LEU A 8 11.23 -3.15 9.49
N ASP A 9 12.27 -2.75 8.80
CA ASP A 9 12.31 -1.53 8.01
C ASP A 9 12.17 -1.88 6.52
N ILE A 10 11.05 -1.50 5.91
CA ILE A 10 10.76 -1.81 4.50
C ILE A 10 11.66 -1.03 3.53
N THR A 11 12.37 -0.01 3.98
CA THR A 11 13.32 0.76 3.18
C THR A 11 14.71 0.13 3.14
N GLU A 12 14.95 -0.88 3.97
CA GLU A 12 16.21 -1.60 4.09
C GLU A 12 16.03 -3.08 3.70
N GLU A 13 16.51 -3.46 2.52
CA GLU A 13 16.26 -4.79 1.97
C GLU A 13 16.79 -5.93 2.89
N ALA A 14 17.92 -5.73 3.55
CA ALA A 14 18.47 -6.71 4.49
C ALA A 14 17.51 -7.00 5.66
N SER A 15 16.76 -5.99 6.11
CA SER A 15 15.72 -6.14 7.13
C SER A 15 14.59 -7.07 6.67
N LEU A 16 14.14 -6.91 5.41
CA LEU A 16 13.11 -7.77 4.81
C LEU A 16 13.60 -9.21 4.68
N VAL A 17 14.82 -9.42 4.18
CA VAL A 17 15.45 -10.74 4.08
C VAL A 17 15.47 -11.44 5.43
N SER A 18 15.92 -10.74 6.48
CA SER A 18 15.96 -11.29 7.84
C SER A 18 14.54 -11.67 8.35
N CYS A 19 13.55 -10.86 8.06
CA CYS A 19 12.16 -11.16 8.44
C CYS A 19 11.57 -12.36 7.68
N VAL A 20 11.85 -12.48 6.39
CA VAL A 20 11.42 -13.61 5.55
C VAL A 20 12.02 -14.91 6.04
N GLN A 21 13.32 -14.93 6.40
CA GLN A 21 13.98 -16.13 6.93
C GLN A 21 13.28 -16.71 8.16
N LYS A 22 12.72 -15.84 9.03
CA LYS A 22 11.97 -16.26 10.23
C LYS A 22 10.67 -16.98 9.93
N ILE A 23 10.10 -16.81 8.73
CA ILE A 23 8.83 -17.38 8.31
C ILE A 23 8.92 -18.26 7.05
N ALA A 24 10.11 -18.53 6.55
CA ALA A 24 10.32 -19.21 5.27
C ALA A 24 9.70 -20.63 5.20
N SER A 25 9.50 -21.29 6.36
CA SER A 25 8.81 -22.58 6.44
C SER A 25 7.28 -22.50 6.42
N LYS A 26 6.70 -21.29 6.43
CA LYS A 26 5.26 -21.06 6.49
C LYS A 26 4.72 -20.60 5.15
N LYS A 27 3.49 -20.98 4.83
CA LYS A 27 2.73 -20.44 3.70
C LYS A 27 1.93 -19.21 4.12
N ILE A 28 1.95 -18.18 3.29
CA ILE A 28 1.17 -16.95 3.52
C ILE A 28 -0.17 -17.08 2.81
N HIS A 29 -1.26 -16.87 3.54
CA HIS A 29 -2.63 -16.80 2.99
C HIS A 29 -3.17 -15.38 2.97
N LEU A 30 -2.66 -14.51 3.84
CA LEU A 30 -3.01 -13.09 3.91
C LEU A 30 -1.75 -12.27 4.17
N LEU A 31 -1.43 -11.37 3.25
CA LEU A 31 -0.38 -10.36 3.36
C LEU A 31 -1.02 -8.98 3.28
N ILE A 32 -0.88 -8.18 4.33
CA ILE A 32 -1.30 -6.77 4.31
C ILE A 32 -0.08 -5.89 4.57
N CYS A 33 0.30 -5.10 3.58
CA CYS A 33 1.32 -4.05 3.73
C CYS A 33 0.63 -2.73 4.07
N ALA A 34 0.61 -2.40 5.36
CA ALA A 34 -0.03 -1.19 5.89
C ALA A 34 0.97 -0.05 6.14
N THR A 35 2.12 -0.08 5.48
CA THR A 35 3.16 0.94 5.63
C THR A 35 2.90 2.13 4.71
N GLY A 36 3.37 3.30 5.13
CA GLY A 36 3.29 4.53 4.35
C GLY A 36 3.51 5.76 5.22
N ALA A 37 3.92 6.85 4.59
CA ALA A 37 4.09 8.13 5.25
C ALA A 37 3.63 9.27 4.35
N LEU A 38 3.06 10.31 4.94
CA LEU A 38 2.67 11.55 4.29
C LEU A 38 3.59 12.70 4.71
N THR A 39 3.98 12.70 5.98
CA THR A 39 5.00 13.61 6.53
C THR A 39 6.24 12.77 6.87
N ILE A 40 7.41 13.17 6.38
CA ILE A 40 8.68 12.48 6.59
C ILE A 40 9.69 13.51 7.13
N ASN A 41 10.34 13.22 8.24
CA ASN A 41 11.31 14.11 8.88
C ASN A 41 10.79 15.56 9.11
N GLY A 42 9.50 15.68 9.45
CA GLY A 42 8.85 16.98 9.66
C GLY A 42 8.42 17.69 8.36
N VAL A 43 8.78 17.17 7.18
CA VAL A 43 8.39 17.74 5.88
C VAL A 43 7.06 17.12 5.45
N GLY A 44 6.02 17.95 5.38
CA GLY A 44 4.69 17.57 4.88
C GLY A 44 4.57 17.68 3.36
N PRO A 45 3.42 17.28 2.80
CA PRO A 45 3.21 17.30 1.36
C PRO A 45 3.12 18.74 0.81
N GLU A 46 3.67 18.94 -0.37
CA GLU A 46 3.74 20.22 -1.07
C GLU A 46 2.33 20.70 -1.49
N LYS A 47 2.05 21.99 -1.32
CA LYS A 47 0.81 22.62 -1.78
C LYS A 47 0.86 23.07 -3.23
N THR A 48 2.05 23.35 -3.75
CA THR A 48 2.27 23.84 -5.12
C THR A 48 3.53 23.21 -5.73
N ILE A 49 3.61 23.17 -7.06
CA ILE A 49 4.79 22.69 -7.81
C ILE A 49 6.08 23.46 -7.44
N ARG A 50 5.96 24.71 -7.01
CA ARG A 50 7.10 25.55 -6.64
C ARG A 50 7.77 25.10 -5.32
N GLN A 51 7.09 24.28 -4.52
CA GLN A 51 7.60 23.74 -3.26
C GLN A 51 8.22 22.34 -3.44
N LEU A 52 8.34 21.87 -4.70
CA LEU A 52 8.93 20.57 -4.96
C LEU A 52 10.39 20.55 -4.51
N ASP A 53 10.71 19.60 -3.65
CA ASP A 53 12.05 19.32 -3.15
C ASP A 53 12.45 17.89 -3.56
N PRO A 54 13.59 17.70 -4.27
CA PRO A 54 14.01 16.40 -4.77
C PRO A 54 14.29 15.37 -3.64
N ASP A 55 14.82 15.80 -2.52
CA ASP A 55 15.15 14.91 -1.40
C ASP A 55 13.88 14.46 -0.67
N ALA A 56 12.93 15.39 -0.45
CA ALA A 56 11.62 15.08 0.10
C ALA A 56 10.85 14.12 -0.83
N MET A 57 10.89 14.34 -2.14
CA MET A 57 10.29 13.45 -3.14
C MET A 57 10.93 12.06 -3.10
N THR A 58 12.25 11.99 -3.06
CA THR A 58 12.99 10.72 -2.96
C THR A 58 12.59 9.95 -1.69
N ALA A 59 12.49 10.62 -0.55
CA ALA A 59 12.04 10.01 0.71
C ALA A 59 10.61 9.47 0.60
N GLN A 60 9.69 10.19 -0.05
CA GLN A 60 8.32 9.73 -0.31
C GLN A 60 8.29 8.46 -1.17
N PHE A 61 9.07 8.42 -2.26
CA PHE A 61 9.16 7.23 -3.11
C PHE A 61 9.79 6.05 -2.38
N ARG A 62 10.83 6.28 -1.58
CA ARG A 62 11.50 5.23 -0.80
C ARG A 62 10.53 4.51 0.12
N ILE A 63 9.69 5.24 0.86
CA ILE A 63 8.74 4.65 1.83
C ILE A 63 7.48 4.14 1.14
N ASN A 64 6.89 4.91 0.21
CA ASN A 64 5.54 4.63 -0.30
C ASN A 64 5.51 3.76 -1.56
N ALA A 65 6.61 3.62 -2.29
CA ALA A 65 6.69 2.84 -3.53
C ALA A 65 7.77 1.75 -3.45
N ILE A 66 9.03 2.12 -3.21
CA ILE A 66 10.17 1.19 -3.24
C ILE A 66 10.06 0.17 -2.10
N GLY A 67 9.76 0.64 -0.88
CA GLY A 67 9.59 -0.24 0.28
C GLY A 67 8.50 -1.32 0.06
N PRO A 68 7.28 -0.96 -0.31
CA PRO A 68 6.25 -1.93 -0.70
C PRO A 68 6.65 -2.85 -1.85
N ALA A 69 7.39 -2.36 -2.85
CA ALA A 69 7.93 -3.21 -3.93
C ALA A 69 8.90 -4.26 -3.40
N LEU A 70 9.77 -3.90 -2.46
CA LEU A 70 10.66 -4.84 -1.78
C LEU A 70 9.87 -5.85 -0.93
N VAL A 71 8.77 -5.43 -0.28
CA VAL A 71 7.86 -6.37 0.39
C VAL A 71 7.29 -7.35 -0.62
N MET A 72 6.82 -6.90 -1.80
CA MET A 72 6.36 -7.81 -2.86
C MET A 72 7.44 -8.79 -3.28
N LYS A 73 8.66 -8.30 -3.57
CA LYS A 73 9.81 -9.12 -3.98
C LYS A 73 10.06 -10.28 -3.04
N HIS A 74 10.03 -10.05 -1.74
CA HIS A 74 10.44 -11.02 -0.73
C HIS A 74 9.30 -11.86 -0.15
N PHE A 75 8.06 -11.34 -0.11
CA PHE A 75 6.96 -12.04 0.55
C PHE A 75 6.00 -12.73 -0.43
N LEU A 76 5.81 -12.22 -1.66
CA LEU A 76 4.95 -12.89 -2.63
C LEU A 76 5.37 -14.32 -2.96
N PRO A 77 6.68 -14.68 -3.03
CA PRO A 77 7.09 -16.06 -3.25
C PRO A 77 6.67 -17.03 -2.14
N LEU A 78 6.33 -16.54 -0.94
CA LEU A 78 5.88 -17.34 0.21
C LEU A 78 4.37 -17.55 0.23
N VAL A 79 3.63 -16.91 -0.67
CA VAL A 79 2.17 -17.10 -0.76
C VAL A 79 1.88 -18.54 -1.20
N ASP A 80 0.83 -19.12 -0.65
CA ASP A 80 0.40 -20.47 -1.01
C ASP A 80 -0.06 -20.50 -2.48
N ARG A 81 0.47 -21.43 -3.27
CA ARG A 81 0.13 -21.60 -4.68
C ARG A 81 -1.12 -22.44 -4.92
N GLU A 82 -1.46 -23.28 -3.94
CA GLU A 82 -2.55 -24.23 -4.03
C GLU A 82 -3.86 -23.70 -3.40
N LYS A 83 -3.76 -22.59 -2.67
CA LYS A 83 -4.88 -21.97 -1.98
C LYS A 83 -5.00 -20.50 -2.35
N ARG A 84 -6.22 -20.00 -2.25
CA ARG A 84 -6.45 -18.56 -2.43
C ARG A 84 -5.63 -17.77 -1.41
N GLY A 85 -4.65 -17.00 -1.90
CA GLY A 85 -3.88 -16.04 -1.14
C GLY A 85 -4.38 -14.61 -1.42
N ILE A 86 -4.39 -13.75 -0.41
CA ILE A 86 -4.76 -12.34 -0.55
C ILE A 86 -3.57 -11.47 -0.16
N CYS A 87 -3.14 -10.62 -1.07
CA CYS A 87 -2.06 -9.66 -0.88
C CYS A 87 -2.58 -8.24 -1.11
N ALA A 88 -2.65 -7.45 -0.05
CA ALA A 88 -3.17 -6.10 -0.07
C ALA A 88 -2.10 -5.09 0.31
N PHE A 89 -2.00 -4.01 -0.47
CA PHE A 89 -1.05 -2.93 -0.23
C PHE A 89 -1.81 -1.62 -0.05
N LEU A 90 -1.67 -0.98 1.12
CA LEU A 90 -2.37 0.27 1.38
C LEU A 90 -1.81 1.40 0.52
N SER A 91 -2.60 1.77 -0.47
CA SER A 91 -2.39 2.94 -1.30
C SER A 91 -3.25 4.11 -0.79
N ALA A 92 -3.52 5.08 -1.63
CA ALA A 92 -4.38 6.20 -1.32
C ALA A 92 -5.11 6.66 -2.59
N ARG A 93 -6.37 7.08 -2.48
CA ARG A 93 -7.16 7.62 -3.60
C ARG A 93 -6.42 8.74 -4.33
N VAL A 94 -5.65 9.55 -3.61
CA VAL A 94 -4.82 10.61 -4.21
C VAL A 94 -3.72 10.10 -5.14
N GLY A 95 -3.41 8.79 -5.15
CA GLY A 95 -2.53 8.14 -6.12
C GLY A 95 -3.22 7.78 -7.44
N SER A 96 -4.54 7.94 -7.54
CA SER A 96 -5.25 7.85 -8.81
C SER A 96 -4.92 9.06 -9.69
N ILE A 97 -4.52 8.80 -10.93
CA ILE A 97 -4.25 9.85 -11.92
C ILE A 97 -5.57 10.36 -12.49
N GLY A 98 -6.49 9.44 -12.80
CA GLY A 98 -7.79 9.76 -13.38
C GLY A 98 -8.72 10.54 -12.42
N ASP A 99 -8.66 10.24 -11.11
CA ASP A 99 -9.48 10.90 -10.08
C ASP A 99 -8.88 12.23 -9.56
N ASN A 100 -7.70 12.64 -10.06
CA ASN A 100 -7.02 13.85 -9.58
C ASN A 100 -7.66 15.14 -10.11
N ARG A 101 -8.47 15.81 -9.27
CA ARG A 101 -9.09 17.12 -9.56
C ARG A 101 -8.54 18.27 -8.71
N LEU A 102 -7.79 17.95 -7.64
CA LEU A 102 -7.38 18.93 -6.65
C LEU A 102 -5.94 19.42 -6.83
N GLY A 103 -5.05 18.61 -7.43
CA GLY A 103 -3.63 18.90 -7.49
C GLY A 103 -2.96 18.92 -6.10
N GLY A 104 -1.78 19.54 -6.00
CA GLY A 104 -0.96 19.56 -4.78
C GLY A 104 -0.43 18.18 -4.40
N TRP A 105 0.35 18.11 -3.32
CA TRP A 105 0.91 16.87 -2.76
C TRP A 105 1.67 16.01 -3.79
N ILE A 106 2.45 16.67 -4.64
CA ILE A 106 3.04 16.07 -5.83
C ILE A 106 3.86 14.83 -5.49
N SER A 107 4.77 14.91 -4.53
CA SER A 107 5.62 13.80 -4.13
C SER A 107 4.82 12.63 -3.57
N TYR A 108 3.81 12.89 -2.73
CA TYR A 108 2.96 11.85 -2.16
C TYR A 108 2.08 11.20 -3.22
N ARG A 109 1.37 12.01 -4.03
CA ARG A 109 0.52 11.49 -5.12
C ARG A 109 1.33 10.63 -6.08
N SER A 110 2.48 11.15 -6.55
CA SER A 110 3.35 10.43 -7.48
C SER A 110 3.88 9.13 -6.88
N SER A 111 4.26 9.12 -5.60
CA SER A 111 4.71 7.90 -4.93
C SER A 111 3.59 6.85 -4.81
N LYS A 112 2.35 7.26 -4.56
CA LYS A 112 1.20 6.35 -4.51
C LYS A 112 0.74 5.90 -5.90
N ALA A 113 0.84 6.74 -6.93
CA ALA A 113 0.65 6.33 -8.32
C ALA A 113 1.71 5.31 -8.76
N ALA A 114 2.97 5.50 -8.37
CA ALA A 114 4.03 4.53 -8.61
C ALA A 114 3.75 3.20 -7.90
N LEU A 115 3.29 3.21 -6.64
CA LEU A 115 2.84 2.01 -5.95
C LEU A 115 1.70 1.30 -6.71
N ASN A 116 0.72 2.05 -7.18
CA ASN A 116 -0.41 1.52 -7.96
C ASN A 116 0.09 0.82 -9.23
N GLN A 117 1.02 1.44 -9.97
CA GLN A 117 1.64 0.82 -11.15
C GLN A 117 2.42 -0.44 -10.80
N ILE A 118 3.18 -0.44 -9.70
CA ILE A 118 3.94 -1.60 -9.22
C ILE A 118 2.98 -2.75 -8.89
N ILE A 119 1.89 -2.49 -8.16
CA ILE A 119 0.87 -3.49 -7.84
C ILE A 119 0.28 -4.08 -9.12
N ARG A 120 -0.12 -3.22 -10.08
CA ARG A 120 -0.69 -3.67 -11.35
C ARG A 120 0.27 -4.57 -12.12
N THR A 121 1.53 -4.16 -12.25
CA THR A 121 2.56 -4.92 -12.96
C THR A 121 2.84 -6.25 -12.27
N ALA A 122 3.09 -6.23 -10.96
CA ALA A 122 3.36 -7.42 -10.17
C ALA A 122 2.20 -8.43 -10.18
N SER A 123 0.95 -7.94 -10.18
CA SER A 123 -0.23 -8.82 -10.23
C SER A 123 -0.32 -9.66 -11.50
N ILE A 124 0.07 -9.10 -12.64
CA ILE A 124 0.11 -9.79 -13.94
C ILE A 124 1.15 -10.91 -13.92
N GLU A 125 2.31 -10.64 -13.37
CA GLU A 125 3.37 -11.65 -13.20
C GLU A 125 2.97 -12.70 -12.18
N PHE A 126 2.48 -12.27 -11.02
CA PHE A 126 2.10 -13.13 -9.90
C PHE A 126 1.01 -14.14 -10.28
N LYS A 127 0.03 -13.71 -11.08
CA LYS A 127 -1.05 -14.58 -11.56
C LYS A 127 -0.58 -15.79 -12.36
N ARG A 128 0.60 -15.72 -13.01
CA ARG A 128 1.15 -16.85 -13.79
C ARG A 128 1.52 -18.06 -12.91
N THR A 129 1.86 -17.81 -11.66
CA THR A 129 2.29 -18.84 -10.71
C THR A 129 1.31 -19.06 -9.56
N HIS A 130 0.36 -18.14 -9.36
CA HIS A 130 -0.63 -18.13 -8.28
C HIS A 130 -2.01 -17.74 -8.87
N PRO A 131 -2.66 -18.63 -9.67
CA PRO A 131 -3.86 -18.28 -10.45
C PRO A 131 -5.05 -17.85 -9.60
N ASP A 132 -5.16 -18.37 -8.37
CA ASP A 132 -6.25 -18.08 -7.44
C ASP A 132 -5.93 -16.94 -6.46
N ALA A 133 -4.69 -16.44 -6.47
CA ALA A 133 -4.29 -15.37 -5.57
C ALA A 133 -4.75 -13.99 -6.05
N VAL A 134 -4.96 -13.11 -5.09
CA VAL A 134 -5.36 -11.72 -5.30
C VAL A 134 -4.24 -10.80 -4.82
N LEU A 135 -3.77 -9.90 -5.68
CA LEU A 135 -2.85 -8.81 -5.35
C LEU A 135 -3.52 -7.49 -5.71
N VAL A 136 -3.82 -6.64 -4.72
CA VAL A 136 -4.60 -5.41 -4.91
C VAL A 136 -4.04 -4.22 -4.15
N GLY A 137 -4.27 -3.01 -4.71
CA GLY A 137 -4.14 -1.76 -3.99
C GLY A 137 -5.42 -1.45 -3.22
N VAL A 138 -5.29 -0.91 -2.01
CA VAL A 138 -6.43 -0.55 -1.16
C VAL A 138 -6.30 0.89 -0.68
N HIS A 139 -7.33 1.70 -0.91
CA HIS A 139 -7.50 2.98 -0.23
C HIS A 139 -8.25 2.77 1.08
N PRO A 140 -7.64 3.05 2.25
CA PRO A 140 -8.24 2.74 3.54
C PRO A 140 -9.35 3.72 3.99
N GLY A 141 -9.68 4.74 3.19
CA GLY A 141 -10.47 5.87 3.63
C GLY A 141 -9.63 6.90 4.40
N THR A 142 -10.29 7.89 5.00
CA THR A 142 -9.65 8.83 5.93
C THR A 142 -9.77 8.26 7.34
N VAL A 143 -8.75 7.50 7.77
CA VAL A 143 -8.74 6.81 9.07
C VAL A 143 -8.20 7.73 10.16
N GLU A 144 -8.78 7.69 11.35
CA GLU A 144 -8.31 8.45 12.53
C GLU A 144 -6.94 7.96 13.00
N THR A 145 -5.88 8.57 12.45
CA THR A 145 -4.48 8.25 12.78
C THR A 145 -3.65 9.51 12.79
N SER A 146 -2.48 9.45 13.39
CA SER A 146 -1.49 10.55 13.38
C SER A 146 -1.06 10.94 11.95
N LEU A 147 -1.15 10.03 10.97
CA LEU A 147 -0.85 10.32 9.58
C LEU A 147 -1.90 11.25 8.96
N SER A 148 -3.18 11.03 9.23
CA SER A 148 -4.29 11.76 8.62
C SER A 148 -4.67 13.04 9.37
N GLU A 149 -4.44 13.09 10.68
CA GLU A 149 -4.90 14.15 11.57
C GLU A 149 -4.60 15.57 11.05
N PRO A 150 -3.38 15.92 10.60
CA PRO A 150 -3.07 17.29 10.14
C PRO A 150 -3.81 17.66 8.84
N PHE A 151 -4.35 16.69 8.11
CA PHE A 151 -4.87 16.84 6.74
C PHE A 151 -6.37 16.52 6.62
N SER A 152 -7.02 16.15 7.71
CA SER A 152 -8.41 15.67 7.73
C SER A 152 -9.45 16.72 8.13
N ARG A 153 -9.07 18.00 8.25
CA ARG A 153 -10.00 19.08 8.67
C ARG A 153 -11.27 19.10 7.83
N GLY A 154 -12.42 18.98 8.50
CA GLY A 154 -13.73 19.03 7.85
C GLY A 154 -14.12 17.77 7.06
N ARG A 155 -13.33 16.68 7.14
CA ARG A 155 -13.69 15.39 6.55
C ARG A 155 -14.15 14.42 7.63
N GLU A 156 -15.14 13.61 7.30
CA GLU A 156 -15.52 12.46 8.11
C GLU A 156 -14.34 11.49 8.19
N ARG A 157 -14.07 10.98 9.38
CA ARG A 157 -12.97 10.04 9.65
C ARG A 157 -13.53 8.73 10.15
N ILE A 158 -12.90 7.65 9.73
CA ILE A 158 -13.28 6.29 10.11
C ILE A 158 -12.38 5.87 11.27
N ARG A 159 -12.96 5.25 12.29
CA ARG A 159 -12.17 4.67 13.38
C ARG A 159 -11.25 3.56 12.84
N PRO A 160 -10.02 3.38 13.36
CA PRO A 160 -9.09 2.36 12.87
C PRO A 160 -9.68 0.94 12.84
N ASP A 161 -10.42 0.55 13.87
CA ASP A 161 -11.03 -0.78 13.96
C ASP A 161 -12.12 -0.99 12.90
N ASP A 162 -12.94 0.03 12.66
CA ASP A 162 -14.00 0.00 11.65
C ASP A 162 -13.39 -0.06 10.24
N ALA A 163 -12.35 0.75 9.98
CA ALA A 163 -11.63 0.71 8.71
C ALA A 163 -10.99 -0.66 8.46
N ALA A 164 -10.36 -1.25 9.48
CA ALA A 164 -9.75 -2.57 9.37
C ALA A 164 -10.79 -3.65 9.06
N LYS A 165 -11.95 -3.63 9.73
CA LYS A 165 -13.06 -4.55 9.48
C LYS A 165 -13.58 -4.42 8.04
N MET A 166 -13.88 -3.20 7.59
CA MET A 166 -14.39 -2.94 6.24
C MET A 166 -13.38 -3.39 5.18
N ILE A 167 -12.08 -3.12 5.37
CA ILE A 167 -11.03 -3.58 4.46
C ILE A 167 -10.98 -5.09 4.38
N LEU A 168 -11.04 -5.80 5.51
CA LEU A 168 -11.03 -7.28 5.53
C LEU A 168 -12.26 -7.86 4.83
N GLU A 169 -13.43 -7.28 5.01
CA GLU A 169 -14.67 -7.67 4.32
C GLU A 169 -14.53 -7.44 2.80
N ALA A 170 -14.05 -6.27 2.37
CA ALA A 170 -13.79 -5.96 0.98
C ALA A 170 -12.79 -6.94 0.35
N LEU A 171 -11.66 -7.21 1.02
CA LEU A 171 -10.63 -8.14 0.55
C LEU A 171 -11.17 -9.58 0.42
N ASN A 172 -12.05 -10.00 1.33
CA ASN A 172 -12.66 -11.32 1.24
C ASN A 172 -13.59 -11.45 0.03
N ALA A 173 -14.24 -10.37 -0.38
CA ALA A 173 -15.17 -10.33 -1.50
C ALA A 173 -14.46 -10.23 -2.88
N VAL A 174 -13.21 -9.77 -2.96
CA VAL A 174 -12.48 -9.61 -4.24
C VAL A 174 -12.25 -10.96 -4.90
N ALA A 175 -12.73 -11.14 -6.10
CA ALA A 175 -12.49 -12.36 -6.89
C ALA A 175 -11.05 -12.40 -7.44
N SER A 176 -10.52 -13.61 -7.73
CA SER A 176 -9.18 -13.76 -8.34
C SER A 176 -9.09 -13.13 -9.74
N THR A 177 -10.22 -12.96 -10.42
CA THR A 177 -10.30 -12.23 -11.70
C THR A 177 -10.07 -10.72 -11.56
N GLN A 178 -10.22 -10.19 -10.35
CA GLN A 178 -10.01 -8.77 -10.02
C GLN A 178 -8.59 -8.49 -9.49
N THR A 179 -7.68 -9.49 -9.52
CA THR A 179 -6.27 -9.25 -9.16
C THR A 179 -5.68 -8.11 -10.00
N GLY A 180 -4.89 -7.25 -9.39
CA GLY A 180 -4.37 -6.05 -10.02
C GLY A 180 -5.36 -4.89 -10.06
N SER A 181 -6.43 -4.88 -9.28
CA SER A 181 -7.34 -3.75 -9.14
C SER A 181 -6.92 -2.80 -8.01
N PHE A 182 -7.49 -1.60 -8.05
CA PHE A 182 -7.41 -0.62 -6.97
C PHE A 182 -8.81 -0.42 -6.40
N ILE A 183 -8.98 -0.71 -5.12
CA ILE A 183 -10.28 -0.66 -4.44
C ILE A 183 -10.24 0.26 -3.23
N ALA A 184 -11.40 0.76 -2.84
CA ALA A 184 -11.56 1.45 -1.56
C ALA A 184 -11.88 0.46 -0.44
N TYR A 185 -11.84 0.94 0.78
CA TYR A 185 -12.15 0.20 2.02
C TYR A 185 -13.54 -0.44 2.03
N ASP A 186 -14.49 0.07 1.24
CA ASP A 186 -15.85 -0.44 1.07
C ASP A 186 -16.01 -1.40 -0.13
N GLY A 187 -14.90 -1.75 -0.79
CA GLY A 187 -14.88 -2.62 -1.96
C GLY A 187 -15.17 -1.92 -3.29
N SER A 188 -15.51 -0.64 -3.30
CA SER A 188 -15.74 0.11 -4.53
C SER A 188 -14.44 0.24 -5.35
N SER A 189 -14.56 0.16 -6.68
CA SER A 189 -13.41 0.30 -7.58
C SER A 189 -12.97 1.77 -7.64
N ILE A 190 -11.65 1.99 -7.67
CA ILE A 190 -11.04 3.29 -7.90
C ILE A 190 -10.32 3.24 -9.25
N GLU A 191 -10.51 4.27 -10.06
CA GLU A 191 -9.76 4.46 -11.30
C GLU A 191 -8.26 4.67 -11.00
N TRP A 192 -7.39 4.14 -11.89
CA TRP A 192 -5.93 4.29 -11.75
C TRP A 192 -5.40 5.72 -11.93
#